data_60f91d3ed486bf36411b4778a1a8e9c1
#
_entry.id   60f91d3ed486bf36411b4778a1a8e9c1
#
_cell.length_a   1.000
_cell.length_b   1.000
_cell.length_c   1.000
_cell.angle_alpha   90.00
_cell.angle_beta   90.00
_cell.angle_gamma   90.00
#
_symmetry.space_group_name_H-M   'P 1'
#
loop_
_entity.id
_entity.type
_entity.pdbx_description
1 polymer ?
#
loop_
_entity_poly.entity_id
_entity_poly.type
_entity_poly.pdbx_seq_one_letter_code
_entity_poly.pdbx_strand_id
1 'polypeptide(L)'
;MKRFPSIAVTLAAVALAASPANAQYATEFTPAKLIKQGTTSVPIVGSGTVVVQVQVNADGTHKAIKVIKSTNSGDNGAALSIAQASTYRPAHRGTTPVTAFYDFTLQFHGKSVATSSDEGSGGGAGGGSLSPAAASVAALIRQKNYAAAKAKAQSELATSPNDESLRQMLGVAAFDSGDVTTAAQAFDQVDSIGTQFKPAAAASFASAAVALVNTNPTTALSYANKAVALQPDSNSRFALGAAQLANGQNTAALATLQAVHAQMNSSKLSTAAKVNIDSQLMAAYSANNDQAGVAKTAAEIKQIDPNSTLPSRVLGNGYLKSANAAAEAKNYDEAFKDYDLAGTQGDQLVAVTAYTEAAFLVAKTDKPDYKKMQAYAEKAIAAKSDDPQANFALGIALTGEWAQGHDDTLKQKAQAALTNADSLAKAAGNQQLALAIESFMKKNLTQSGAPPSQ
;
A
#
# COMPACT_ATOMS: atom_id res chain seq x y z
N MET A 1 -57.53 -5.35 29.41
CA MET A 1 -56.32 -4.89 28.75
C MET A 1 -55.14 -5.74 29.24
N LYS A 2 -54.85 -6.84 28.54
CA LYS A 2 -53.74 -7.73 28.86
C LYS A 2 -52.50 -7.14 28.20
N ARG A 3 -51.52 -6.77 29.03
CA ARG A 3 -50.20 -6.34 28.57
C ARG A 3 -49.48 -7.58 28.06
N PHE A 4 -49.23 -7.66 26.75
CA PHE A 4 -48.36 -8.63 26.15
C PHE A 4 -46.91 -8.26 26.46
N PRO A 5 -46.04 -9.20 26.85
CA PRO A 5 -44.64 -8.93 27.01
C PRO A 5 -44.03 -8.62 25.60
N SER A 6 -43.40 -7.47 25.51
CA SER A 6 -42.52 -7.14 24.38
C SER A 6 -41.50 -8.24 24.27
N ILE A 7 -41.56 -9.02 23.18
CA ILE A 7 -40.48 -9.91 22.81
C ILE A 7 -39.29 -9.02 22.43
N ALA A 8 -38.43 -8.73 23.40
CA ALA A 8 -37.15 -8.17 23.11
C ALA A 8 -36.39 -9.25 22.31
N VAL A 9 -36.34 -9.07 20.99
CA VAL A 9 -35.32 -9.76 20.18
C VAL A 9 -34.01 -9.25 20.71
N THR A 10 -33.47 -9.94 21.74
CA THR A 10 -32.13 -9.69 22.19
C THR A 10 -31.23 -10.17 21.03
N LEU A 11 -30.91 -9.25 20.12
CA LEU A 11 -29.74 -9.40 19.29
C LEU A 11 -28.60 -9.57 20.29
N ALA A 12 -28.23 -10.80 20.63
CA ALA A 12 -26.88 -11.04 21.08
C ALA A 12 -26.03 -10.35 20.01
N ALA A 13 -25.30 -9.31 20.36
CA ALA A 13 -24.30 -8.77 19.52
C ALA A 13 -23.38 -9.94 19.19
N VAL A 14 -23.73 -10.65 18.12
CA VAL A 14 -22.75 -11.35 17.34
C VAL A 14 -21.93 -10.18 16.81
N ALA A 15 -20.89 -9.80 17.57
CA ALA A 15 -19.77 -9.16 16.99
C ALA A 15 -19.36 -10.12 15.87
N LEU A 16 -20.01 -9.95 14.69
CA LEU A 16 -19.35 -10.32 13.47
C LEU A 16 -18.08 -9.51 13.50
N ALA A 17 -17.04 -10.15 14.04
CA ALA A 17 -15.75 -9.93 13.50
C ALA A 17 -15.93 -10.21 12.00
N ALA A 18 -16.41 -9.20 11.21
CA ALA A 18 -15.68 -8.91 10.03
C ALA A 18 -14.26 -9.08 10.55
N SER A 19 -13.53 -10.11 10.11
CA SER A 19 -12.11 -10.04 10.30
C SER A 19 -11.78 -8.66 9.79
N PRO A 20 -11.56 -7.67 10.67
CA PRO A 20 -10.74 -6.59 10.25
C PRO A 20 -9.51 -7.37 9.87
N ALA A 21 -9.08 -7.33 8.66
CA ALA A 21 -7.68 -7.38 8.43
C ALA A 21 -7.14 -6.40 9.48
N ASN A 22 -6.83 -6.94 10.68
CA ASN A 22 -6.27 -6.30 11.85
C ASN A 22 -6.33 -4.78 11.86
N ALA A 23 -7.51 -4.20 11.98
CA ALA A 23 -7.70 -2.93 12.62
C ALA A 23 -8.07 -3.19 14.11
N GLN A 24 -7.27 -3.98 14.80
CA GLN A 24 -6.89 -3.54 16.12
C GLN A 24 -6.42 -2.12 15.92
N TYR A 25 -6.96 -1.19 16.70
CA TYR A 25 -6.35 0.11 16.94
C TYR A 25 -4.92 -0.15 17.40
N ALA A 26 -4.03 -0.37 16.44
CA ALA A 26 -2.64 -0.13 16.63
C ALA A 26 -2.62 1.38 16.85
N THR A 27 -2.57 1.80 18.10
CA THR A 27 -2.19 3.17 18.45
C THR A 27 -1.09 3.50 17.48
N GLU A 28 -1.39 4.44 16.55
CA GLU A 28 -0.63 4.70 15.33
C GLU A 28 0.86 4.73 15.68
N PHE A 29 1.59 3.71 15.22
CA PHE A 29 3.00 3.60 15.55
C PHE A 29 3.78 4.47 14.58
N THR A 30 4.31 5.56 15.10
CA THR A 30 5.26 6.41 14.36
C THR A 30 6.68 5.93 14.70
N PRO A 31 7.46 5.45 13.72
CA PRO A 31 8.81 4.97 13.98
C PRO A 31 9.75 6.11 14.40
N ALA A 32 10.85 5.74 15.06
CA ALA A 32 11.94 6.66 15.35
C ALA A 32 12.50 7.25 14.05
N LYS A 33 12.96 8.50 14.08
CA LYS A 33 13.44 9.21 12.89
C LYS A 33 14.73 9.96 13.18
N LEU A 34 15.68 9.92 12.23
CA LEU A 34 16.86 10.79 12.25
C LEU A 34 16.43 12.26 12.12
N ILE A 35 16.87 13.13 13.03
CA ILE A 35 16.68 14.58 12.98
C ILE A 35 17.87 15.24 12.32
N LYS A 36 19.10 14.87 12.78
CA LYS A 36 20.33 15.45 12.29
C LYS A 36 21.43 14.39 12.29
N GLN A 37 22.08 14.24 11.17
CA GLN A 37 23.25 13.37 11.05
C GLN A 37 24.44 13.98 11.78
N GLY A 38 25.11 13.17 12.59
CA GLY A 38 26.35 13.53 13.25
C GLY A 38 27.54 13.51 12.32
N THR A 39 28.66 13.93 12.83
CA THR A 39 29.97 13.85 12.16
C THR A 39 30.90 12.93 12.95
N THR A 40 32.00 12.51 12.32
CA THR A 40 33.01 11.67 12.96
C THR A 40 34.41 12.21 12.71
N SER A 41 35.31 11.99 13.67
CA SER A 41 36.73 12.16 13.50
C SER A 41 37.45 10.88 13.07
N VAL A 42 36.71 9.74 13.02
CA VAL A 42 37.27 8.47 12.53
C VAL A 42 37.44 8.59 11.01
N PRO A 43 38.65 8.28 10.51
CA PRO A 43 38.91 8.36 9.06
C PRO A 43 37.95 7.46 8.28
N ILE A 44 37.44 8.00 7.17
CA ILE A 44 36.65 7.25 6.19
C ILE A 44 37.65 6.74 5.15
N VAL A 45 37.71 5.42 4.98
CA VAL A 45 38.76 4.78 4.19
C VAL A 45 38.27 4.22 2.86
N GLY A 46 36.97 4.18 2.63
CA GLY A 46 36.41 3.59 1.41
C GLY A 46 35.03 4.07 1.02
N SER A 47 34.51 3.48 -0.02
CA SER A 47 33.12 3.68 -0.48
C SER A 47 32.30 2.45 -0.13
N GLY A 48 31.04 2.65 0.24
CA GLY A 48 30.12 1.56 0.56
C GLY A 48 28.97 1.97 1.46
N THR A 49 28.12 1.02 1.76
CA THR A 49 26.97 1.22 2.64
C THR A 49 27.18 0.47 3.95
N VAL A 50 26.98 1.17 5.06
CA VAL A 50 26.98 0.58 6.40
C VAL A 50 25.65 0.89 7.06
N VAL A 51 24.96 -0.15 7.57
CA VAL A 51 23.72 -0.01 8.32
C VAL A 51 24.00 -0.25 9.79
N VAL A 52 23.74 0.76 10.61
CA VAL A 52 23.92 0.73 12.06
C VAL A 52 22.56 0.64 12.75
N GLN A 53 22.39 -0.35 13.60
CA GLN A 53 21.24 -0.42 14.48
C GLN A 53 21.43 0.54 15.66
N VAL A 54 20.49 1.48 15.81
CA VAL A 54 20.50 2.49 16.86
C VAL A 54 19.26 2.26 17.74
N GLN A 55 19.45 2.10 19.05
CA GLN A 55 18.36 2.14 20.00
C GLN A 55 18.06 3.60 20.33
N VAL A 56 16.81 4.03 20.09
CA VAL A 56 16.32 5.37 20.43
C VAL A 56 15.31 5.22 21.55
N ASN A 57 15.62 5.80 22.71
CA ASN A 57 14.81 5.72 23.91
C ASN A 57 13.63 6.72 23.85
N ALA A 58 12.62 6.48 24.66
CA ALA A 58 11.43 7.34 24.76
C ALA A 58 11.76 8.80 25.17
N ASP A 59 12.85 9.02 25.91
CA ASP A 59 13.34 10.33 26.33
C ASP A 59 14.20 11.05 25.27
N GLY A 60 14.40 10.44 24.10
CA GLY A 60 15.25 10.97 23.01
C GLY A 60 16.72 10.63 23.14
N THR A 61 17.18 10.03 24.24
CA THR A 61 18.53 9.48 24.32
C THR A 61 18.69 8.31 23.37
N HIS A 62 19.90 8.04 22.91
CA HIS A 62 20.12 6.95 21.97
C HIS A 62 21.50 6.31 22.14
N LYS A 63 21.62 5.10 21.58
CA LYS A 63 22.87 4.34 21.57
C LYS A 63 23.04 3.60 20.25
N ALA A 64 24.16 3.80 19.57
CA ALA A 64 24.55 2.96 18.44
C ALA A 64 24.93 1.56 18.97
N ILE A 65 24.18 0.53 18.60
CA ILE A 65 24.32 -0.81 19.17
C ILE A 65 25.34 -1.64 18.39
N LYS A 66 25.14 -1.76 17.08
CA LYS A 66 25.98 -2.60 16.23
C LYS A 66 25.79 -2.28 14.75
N VAL A 67 26.75 -2.66 13.94
CA VAL A 67 26.59 -2.75 12.49
C VAL A 67 25.82 -4.03 12.17
N ILE A 68 24.71 -3.92 11.44
CA ILE A 68 23.86 -5.06 11.04
C ILE A 68 24.10 -5.45 9.58
N LYS A 69 24.59 -4.50 8.75
CA LYS A 69 24.96 -4.75 7.36
C LYS A 69 26.10 -3.81 6.98
N SER A 70 27.08 -4.31 6.24
CA SER A 70 28.17 -3.50 5.72
C SER A 70 28.68 -4.08 4.41
N THR A 71 28.83 -3.24 3.40
CA THR A 71 29.55 -3.55 2.16
C THR A 71 30.99 -3.04 2.21
N ASN A 72 31.35 -2.28 3.25
CA ASN A 72 32.71 -1.77 3.51
C ASN A 72 33.01 -1.83 5.00
N SER A 73 33.63 -2.90 5.45
CA SER A 73 33.94 -3.12 6.86
C SER A 73 34.97 -2.13 7.42
N GLY A 74 35.80 -1.50 6.56
CA GLY A 74 36.78 -0.48 6.97
C GLY A 74 36.10 0.77 7.57
N ASP A 75 34.90 1.10 7.16
CA ASP A 75 34.18 2.28 7.63
C ASP A 75 33.14 1.97 8.74
N ASN A 76 33.11 0.73 9.24
CA ASN A 76 32.19 0.35 10.32
C ASN A 76 32.38 1.21 11.59
N GLY A 77 33.63 1.53 11.93
CA GLY A 77 33.94 2.39 13.07
C GLY A 77 33.46 3.83 12.86
N ALA A 78 33.67 4.38 11.68
CA ALA A 78 33.17 5.69 11.31
C ALA A 78 31.64 5.75 11.34
N ALA A 79 30.98 4.69 10.83
CA ALA A 79 29.52 4.58 10.84
C ALA A 79 28.93 4.56 12.26
N LEU A 80 29.52 3.77 13.17
CA LEU A 80 29.10 3.74 14.58
C LEU A 80 29.31 5.10 15.24
N SER A 81 30.42 5.77 14.98
CA SER A 81 30.71 7.10 15.52
C SER A 81 29.73 8.14 15.01
N ILE A 82 29.39 8.15 13.72
CA ILE A 82 28.39 9.05 13.14
C ILE A 82 27.02 8.77 13.75
N ALA A 83 26.62 7.50 13.84
CA ALA A 83 25.35 7.10 14.43
C ALA A 83 25.23 7.54 15.88
N GLN A 84 26.31 7.45 16.67
CA GLN A 84 26.34 7.88 18.05
C GLN A 84 26.32 9.41 18.20
N ALA A 85 26.89 10.15 17.25
CA ALA A 85 26.91 11.62 17.24
C ALA A 85 25.63 12.23 16.59
N SER A 86 24.74 11.42 16.02
CA SER A 86 23.50 11.85 15.38
C SER A 86 22.41 12.14 16.44
N THR A 87 21.37 12.86 16.03
CA THR A 87 20.21 13.11 16.88
C THR A 87 18.96 12.49 16.26
N TYR A 88 18.12 11.91 17.12
CA TYR A 88 16.95 11.16 16.71
C TYR A 88 15.69 11.65 17.44
N ARG A 89 14.54 11.51 16.79
CA ARG A 89 13.22 11.64 17.43
C ARG A 89 12.75 10.25 17.84
N PRO A 90 12.25 10.07 19.07
CA PRO A 90 11.68 8.79 19.52
C PRO A 90 10.54 8.30 18.64
N ALA A 91 10.35 7.00 18.66
CA ALA A 91 9.12 6.41 18.15
C ALA A 91 7.94 6.75 19.07
N HIS A 92 6.73 6.77 18.52
CA HIS A 92 5.50 7.03 19.28
C HIS A 92 4.48 5.94 19.02
N ARG A 93 3.69 5.62 20.07
CA ARG A 93 2.39 4.93 19.94
C ARG A 93 1.29 5.93 20.29
N GLY A 94 0.59 6.42 19.28
CA GLY A 94 -0.26 7.59 19.44
C GLY A 94 0.56 8.78 19.90
N THR A 95 0.23 9.36 21.05
CA THR A 95 0.98 10.49 21.65
C THR A 95 2.10 10.07 22.60
N THR A 96 2.23 8.79 22.93
CA THR A 96 3.20 8.30 23.92
C THR A 96 4.52 7.94 23.25
N PRO A 97 5.66 8.56 23.64
CA PRO A 97 6.96 8.18 23.14
C PRO A 97 7.36 6.79 23.69
N VAL A 98 7.95 5.97 22.83
CA VAL A 98 8.38 4.60 23.16
C VAL A 98 9.80 4.35 22.66
N THR A 99 10.52 3.47 23.35
CA THR A 99 11.84 3.01 22.91
C THR A 99 11.68 2.11 21.69
N ALA A 100 12.48 2.37 20.66
CA ALA A 100 12.48 1.59 19.43
C ALA A 100 13.88 1.50 18.81
N PHE A 101 14.06 0.53 17.93
CA PHE A 101 15.27 0.46 17.11
C PHE A 101 15.08 1.23 15.81
N TYR A 102 16.17 1.89 15.36
CA TYR A 102 16.24 2.60 14.10
C TYR A 102 17.48 2.09 13.33
N ASP A 103 17.24 1.65 12.10
CA ASP A 103 18.32 1.18 11.23
C ASP A 103 18.85 2.38 10.44
N PHE A 104 19.99 2.91 10.89
CA PHE A 104 20.64 4.07 10.28
C PHE A 104 21.53 3.63 9.14
N THR A 105 21.12 3.92 7.93
CA THR A 105 21.90 3.63 6.72
C THR A 105 22.81 4.80 6.39
N LEU A 106 24.10 4.53 6.29
CA LEU A 106 25.14 5.46 5.92
C LEU A 106 25.79 5.02 4.61
N GLN A 107 25.91 5.92 3.67
CA GLN A 107 26.68 5.72 2.44
C GLN A 107 27.99 6.50 2.54
N PHE A 108 29.10 5.80 2.44
CA PHE A 108 30.43 6.38 2.42
C PHE A 108 30.93 6.49 0.99
N HIS A 109 31.53 7.65 0.67
CA HIS A 109 32.14 7.98 -0.60
C HIS A 109 33.60 8.40 -0.30
N GLY A 110 34.40 7.44 0.07
CA GLY A 110 35.81 7.70 0.37
C GLY A 110 36.59 8.07 -0.90
N LYS A 111 37.46 9.04 -0.79
CA LYS A 111 38.48 9.24 -1.84
C LYS A 111 39.37 8.02 -1.81
N SER A 112 39.37 7.20 -2.85
CA SER A 112 40.43 6.25 -3.07
C SER A 112 41.75 7.02 -3.12
N VAL A 113 42.67 6.72 -2.21
CA VAL A 113 44.07 7.17 -2.35
C VAL A 113 44.60 6.42 -3.56
N ALA A 114 44.66 7.12 -4.68
CA ALA A 114 45.41 6.62 -5.82
C ALA A 114 46.86 6.51 -5.37
N THR A 115 47.39 5.29 -5.20
CA THR A 115 48.82 5.06 -5.16
C THR A 115 49.38 5.52 -6.49
N SER A 116 50.05 6.66 -6.45
CA SER A 116 50.79 7.20 -7.56
C SER A 116 51.92 6.23 -7.96
N SER A 117 51.77 5.61 -9.11
CA SER A 117 52.88 5.21 -9.93
C SER A 117 52.63 5.67 -11.35
N ASP A 118 53.10 6.80 -11.61
CA ASP A 118 53.84 7.35 -12.77
C ASP A 118 53.25 7.32 -14.18
N GLU A 119 53.24 8.55 -14.68
CA GLU A 119 53.44 9.07 -16.05
C GLU A 119 52.26 9.10 -17.05
N GLY A 120 51.92 10.30 -17.43
CA GLY A 120 51.56 10.63 -18.80
C GLY A 120 50.30 11.48 -19.04
N SER A 121 50.42 12.78 -18.81
CA SER A 121 49.92 13.88 -19.69
C SER A 121 48.51 13.86 -20.27
N GLY A 122 47.76 14.94 -20.04
CA GLY A 122 46.91 15.50 -21.07
C GLY A 122 45.43 15.66 -20.67
N GLY A 123 45.05 16.88 -20.32
CA GLY A 123 43.69 17.30 -19.98
C GLY A 123 42.68 17.12 -21.09
N GLY A 124 41.43 17.03 -20.66
CA GLY A 124 40.27 17.08 -21.55
C GLY A 124 38.99 16.64 -20.84
N ALA A 125 38.06 17.54 -20.75
CA ALA A 125 36.77 17.37 -20.08
C ALA A 125 36.01 16.11 -20.47
N GLY A 126 35.54 15.30 -19.49
CA GLY A 126 34.25 14.67 -19.53
C GLY A 126 33.99 13.44 -20.40
N GLY A 127 34.99 12.58 -20.61
CA GLY A 127 34.81 11.29 -21.30
C GLY A 127 35.84 10.28 -20.80
N GLY A 128 35.63 9.72 -19.61
CA GLY A 128 36.47 8.62 -19.13
C GLY A 128 36.46 7.48 -20.15
N SER A 129 37.65 7.08 -20.67
CA SER A 129 37.76 5.91 -21.53
C SER A 129 37.29 4.68 -20.76
N LEU A 130 36.39 3.93 -21.41
CA LEU A 130 35.92 2.65 -20.85
C LEU A 130 37.12 1.75 -20.59
N SER A 131 37.11 1.04 -19.48
CA SER A 131 38.10 -0.04 -19.28
C SER A 131 37.96 -1.08 -20.41
N PRO A 132 39.02 -1.84 -20.72
CA PRO A 132 38.95 -2.89 -21.75
C PRO A 132 37.81 -3.86 -21.52
N ALA A 133 37.54 -4.22 -20.25
CA ALA A 133 36.41 -5.05 -19.85
C ALA A 133 35.10 -4.37 -20.15
N ALA A 134 34.91 -3.12 -19.73
CA ALA A 134 33.70 -2.34 -20.03
C ALA A 134 33.48 -2.13 -21.53
N ALA A 135 34.57 -1.91 -22.31
CA ALA A 135 34.47 -1.79 -23.76
C ALA A 135 33.98 -3.08 -24.43
N SER A 136 34.39 -4.26 -23.93
CA SER A 136 33.90 -5.55 -24.41
C SER A 136 32.41 -5.77 -24.08
N VAL A 137 31.94 -5.35 -22.90
CA VAL A 137 30.54 -5.39 -22.53
C VAL A 137 29.73 -4.41 -23.40
N ALA A 138 30.24 -3.21 -23.64
CA ALA A 138 29.61 -2.23 -24.52
C ALA A 138 29.45 -2.76 -25.97
N ALA A 139 30.40 -3.57 -26.46
CA ALA A 139 30.27 -4.23 -27.76
C ALA A 139 29.07 -5.20 -27.80
N LEU A 140 28.84 -5.99 -26.76
CA LEU A 140 27.69 -6.89 -26.63
C LEU A 140 26.37 -6.11 -26.52
N ILE A 141 26.34 -4.99 -25.80
CA ILE A 141 25.17 -4.10 -25.73
C ILE A 141 24.81 -3.55 -27.12
N ARG A 142 25.80 -3.09 -27.89
CA ARG A 142 25.58 -2.62 -29.28
C ARG A 142 25.02 -3.71 -30.19
N GLN A 143 25.40 -4.97 -29.94
CA GLN A 143 24.86 -6.14 -30.64
C GLN A 143 23.47 -6.55 -30.13
N LYS A 144 22.89 -5.83 -29.15
CA LYS A 144 21.65 -6.14 -28.43
C LYS A 144 21.66 -7.51 -27.74
N ASN A 145 22.87 -8.01 -27.44
CA ASN A 145 23.04 -9.26 -26.69
C ASN A 145 23.13 -8.94 -25.18
N TYR A 146 22.01 -8.43 -24.63
CA TYR A 146 21.97 -7.90 -23.27
C TYR A 146 22.22 -8.96 -22.20
N ALA A 147 21.73 -10.20 -22.43
CA ALA A 147 21.97 -11.31 -21.50
C ALA A 147 23.47 -11.65 -21.38
N ALA A 148 24.17 -11.75 -22.50
CA ALA A 148 25.62 -11.99 -22.52
C ALA A 148 26.40 -10.79 -21.96
N ALA A 149 25.96 -9.56 -22.26
CA ALA A 149 26.54 -8.33 -21.71
C ALA A 149 26.44 -8.30 -20.17
N LYS A 150 25.25 -8.61 -19.62
CA LYS A 150 25.02 -8.70 -18.18
C LYS A 150 25.90 -9.76 -17.53
N ALA A 151 25.89 -10.99 -18.06
CA ALA A 151 26.71 -12.08 -17.52
C ALA A 151 28.21 -11.75 -17.56
N LYS A 152 28.68 -11.18 -18.68
CA LYS A 152 30.09 -10.77 -18.80
C LYS A 152 30.45 -9.66 -17.80
N ALA A 153 29.60 -8.62 -17.69
CA ALA A 153 29.83 -7.54 -16.73
C ALA A 153 29.92 -8.05 -15.27
N GLN A 154 29.01 -8.97 -14.90
CA GLN A 154 29.02 -9.59 -13.58
C GLN A 154 30.28 -10.42 -13.33
N SER A 155 30.75 -11.20 -14.33
CA SER A 155 31.95 -11.98 -14.24
C SER A 155 33.23 -11.11 -14.11
N GLU A 156 33.29 -10.04 -14.88
CA GLU A 156 34.44 -9.11 -14.83
C GLU A 156 34.46 -8.31 -13.51
N LEU A 157 33.30 -7.92 -12.98
CA LEU A 157 33.18 -7.26 -11.69
C LEU A 157 33.59 -8.15 -10.51
N ALA A 158 33.56 -9.48 -10.65
CA ALA A 158 34.09 -10.40 -9.65
C ALA A 158 35.62 -10.27 -9.51
N THR A 159 36.32 -9.91 -10.58
CA THR A 159 37.79 -9.70 -10.60
C THR A 159 38.15 -8.22 -10.43
N SER A 160 37.30 -7.32 -10.84
CA SER A 160 37.51 -5.86 -10.79
C SER A 160 36.33 -5.15 -10.11
N PRO A 161 36.10 -5.38 -8.80
CA PRO A 161 34.88 -4.95 -8.11
C PRO A 161 34.73 -3.42 -8.02
N ASN A 162 35.75 -2.64 -8.28
CA ASN A 162 35.74 -1.18 -8.22
C ASN A 162 35.70 -0.50 -9.60
N ASP A 163 35.53 -1.27 -10.69
CA ASP A 163 35.39 -0.69 -12.04
C ASP A 163 34.00 -0.07 -12.22
N GLU A 164 33.91 1.24 -12.02
CA GLU A 164 32.67 2.01 -12.18
C GLU A 164 32.14 2.00 -13.62
N SER A 165 33.05 1.99 -14.62
CA SER A 165 32.67 1.91 -16.03
C SER A 165 31.93 0.59 -16.29
N LEU A 166 32.46 -0.49 -15.74
CA LEU A 166 31.88 -1.82 -15.87
C LEU A 166 30.52 -1.94 -15.13
N ARG A 167 30.39 -1.30 -13.95
CA ARG A 167 29.11 -1.21 -13.25
C ARG A 167 28.06 -0.44 -14.05
N GLN A 168 28.44 0.69 -14.66
CA GLN A 168 27.52 1.44 -15.54
C GLN A 168 27.08 0.61 -16.73
N MET A 169 28.01 -0.17 -17.34
CA MET A 169 27.64 -1.11 -18.42
C MET A 169 26.74 -2.24 -17.94
N LEU A 170 26.97 -2.77 -16.72
CA LEU A 170 26.05 -3.74 -16.10
C LEU A 170 24.64 -3.13 -15.93
N GLY A 171 24.58 -1.89 -15.44
CA GLY A 171 23.31 -1.16 -15.29
C GLY A 171 22.54 -1.04 -16.61
N VAL A 172 23.23 -0.63 -17.69
CA VAL A 172 22.63 -0.54 -19.03
C VAL A 172 22.18 -1.92 -19.52
N ALA A 173 23.06 -2.93 -19.49
CA ALA A 173 22.74 -4.28 -19.95
C ALA A 173 21.56 -4.91 -19.19
N ALA A 174 21.50 -4.71 -17.89
CA ALA A 174 20.41 -5.17 -17.05
C ALA A 174 19.09 -4.44 -17.38
N PHE A 175 19.14 -3.12 -17.53
CA PHE A 175 17.96 -2.33 -17.91
C PHE A 175 17.40 -2.77 -19.26
N ASP A 176 18.25 -2.86 -20.29
CA ASP A 176 17.87 -3.26 -21.64
C ASP A 176 17.39 -4.72 -21.73
N SER A 177 17.77 -5.57 -20.76
CA SER A 177 17.25 -6.93 -20.62
C SER A 177 15.96 -7.02 -19.78
N GLY A 178 15.45 -5.92 -19.26
CA GLY A 178 14.26 -5.86 -18.41
C GLY A 178 14.51 -6.17 -16.92
N ASP A 179 15.75 -6.37 -16.50
CA ASP A 179 16.13 -6.61 -15.10
C ASP A 179 16.38 -5.27 -14.38
N VAL A 180 15.28 -4.56 -14.12
CA VAL A 180 15.32 -3.21 -13.55
C VAL A 180 15.91 -3.17 -12.13
N THR A 181 15.80 -4.26 -11.39
CA THR A 181 16.37 -4.35 -10.02
C THR A 181 17.88 -4.39 -10.06
N THR A 182 18.46 -5.28 -10.87
CA THR A 182 19.92 -5.34 -11.07
C THR A 182 20.45 -4.04 -11.67
N ALA A 183 19.69 -3.43 -12.61
CA ALA A 183 20.07 -2.17 -13.22
C ALA A 183 20.17 -1.04 -12.17
N ALA A 184 19.15 -0.86 -11.35
CA ALA A 184 19.15 0.15 -10.30
C ALA A 184 20.26 -0.10 -9.26
N GLN A 185 20.46 -1.36 -8.86
CA GLN A 185 21.55 -1.72 -7.92
C GLN A 185 22.94 -1.43 -8.49
N ALA A 186 23.14 -1.71 -9.79
CA ALA A 186 24.42 -1.43 -10.44
C ALA A 186 24.73 0.08 -10.50
N PHE A 187 23.73 0.90 -10.90
CA PHE A 187 23.89 2.36 -10.88
C PHE A 187 23.97 2.94 -9.47
N ASP A 188 23.37 2.30 -8.47
CA ASP A 188 23.41 2.74 -7.08
C ASP A 188 24.80 2.61 -6.43
N GLN A 189 25.64 1.75 -6.99
CA GLN A 189 27.02 1.51 -6.55
C GLN A 189 28.07 2.35 -7.30
N VAL A 190 27.64 3.29 -8.14
CA VAL A 190 28.53 4.17 -8.91
C VAL A 190 28.60 5.52 -8.23
N ASP A 191 29.81 6.01 -7.97
CA ASP A 191 30.03 7.30 -7.31
C ASP A 191 29.59 8.47 -8.21
N SER A 192 29.84 8.35 -9.54
CA SER A 192 29.46 9.36 -10.52
C SER A 192 28.94 8.73 -11.80
N ILE A 193 27.67 8.94 -12.08
CA ILE A 193 27.03 8.47 -13.32
C ILE A 193 27.43 9.38 -14.48
N GLY A 194 28.13 8.81 -15.44
CA GLY A 194 28.53 9.52 -16.66
C GLY A 194 27.31 10.09 -17.41
N THR A 195 27.49 11.24 -18.03
CA THR A 195 26.38 11.97 -18.69
C THR A 195 25.61 11.12 -19.69
N GLN A 196 26.31 10.25 -20.44
CA GLN A 196 25.71 9.34 -21.41
C GLN A 196 24.85 8.23 -20.78
N PHE A 197 25.04 7.94 -19.50
CA PHE A 197 24.30 6.90 -18.76
C PHE A 197 23.14 7.46 -17.91
N LYS A 198 23.11 8.78 -17.70
CA LYS A 198 22.05 9.41 -16.88
C LYS A 198 20.63 9.02 -17.32
N PRO A 199 20.27 8.99 -18.61
CA PRO A 199 18.92 8.58 -19.02
C PRO A 199 18.60 7.13 -18.65
N ALA A 200 19.54 6.19 -18.90
CA ALA A 200 19.36 4.78 -18.54
C ALA A 200 19.29 4.57 -17.02
N ALA A 201 20.13 5.27 -16.27
CA ALA A 201 20.13 5.22 -14.81
C ALA A 201 18.84 5.80 -14.22
N ALA A 202 18.37 6.95 -14.72
CA ALA A 202 17.09 7.54 -14.28
C ALA A 202 15.93 6.60 -14.56
N ALA A 203 15.85 6.02 -15.76
CA ALA A 203 14.82 5.06 -16.13
C ALA A 203 14.90 3.77 -15.29
N SER A 204 16.11 3.27 -15.00
CA SER A 204 16.31 2.12 -14.11
C SER A 204 15.82 2.39 -12.69
N PHE A 205 16.21 3.52 -12.12
CA PHE A 205 15.76 3.92 -10.78
C PHE A 205 14.25 4.14 -10.73
N ALA A 206 13.65 4.79 -11.72
CA ALA A 206 12.21 5.00 -11.79
C ALA A 206 11.45 3.67 -11.87
N SER A 207 11.88 2.76 -12.75
CA SER A 207 11.25 1.45 -12.91
C SER A 207 11.40 0.58 -11.66
N ALA A 208 12.59 0.55 -11.05
CA ALA A 208 12.83 -0.17 -9.81
C ALA A 208 12.02 0.41 -8.64
N ALA A 209 11.88 1.74 -8.58
CA ALA A 209 11.04 2.39 -7.58
C ALA A 209 9.59 1.92 -7.69
N VAL A 210 9.00 1.93 -8.89
CA VAL A 210 7.63 1.45 -9.11
C VAL A 210 7.48 -0.03 -8.75
N ALA A 211 8.46 -0.87 -9.07
CA ALA A 211 8.43 -2.29 -8.71
C ALA A 211 8.48 -2.54 -7.19
N LEU A 212 9.10 -1.63 -6.44
CA LEU A 212 9.34 -1.77 -4.99
C LEU A 212 8.29 -1.08 -4.11
N VAL A 213 7.36 -0.30 -4.66
CA VAL A 213 6.41 0.52 -3.86
C VAL A 213 5.64 -0.30 -2.82
N ASN A 214 5.28 -1.54 -3.13
CA ASN A 214 4.50 -2.40 -2.24
C ASN A 214 5.33 -3.30 -1.34
N THR A 215 6.61 -3.55 -1.68
CA THR A 215 7.48 -4.50 -0.98
C THR A 215 8.56 -3.82 -0.14
N ASN A 216 9.05 -2.68 -0.60
CA ASN A 216 10.06 -1.89 0.09
C ASN A 216 9.88 -0.39 -0.23
N PRO A 217 8.86 0.27 0.37
CA PRO A 217 8.53 1.67 0.08
C PRO A 217 9.71 2.63 0.32
N THR A 218 10.52 2.39 1.34
CA THR A 218 11.67 3.26 1.66
C THR A 218 12.73 3.22 0.56
N THR A 219 13.07 2.04 0.05
CA THR A 219 13.99 1.91 -1.08
C THR A 219 13.38 2.48 -2.35
N ALA A 220 12.08 2.28 -2.57
CA ALA A 220 11.35 2.87 -3.69
C ALA A 220 11.47 4.40 -3.70
N LEU A 221 11.27 5.04 -2.54
CA LEU A 221 11.41 6.50 -2.41
C LEU A 221 12.84 6.98 -2.66
N SER A 222 13.84 6.24 -2.18
CA SER A 222 15.24 6.55 -2.44
C SER A 222 15.56 6.51 -3.94
N TYR A 223 15.15 5.45 -4.62
CA TYR A 223 15.36 5.30 -6.06
C TYR A 223 14.59 6.35 -6.87
N ALA A 224 13.33 6.63 -6.52
CA ALA A 224 12.54 7.65 -7.17
C ALA A 224 13.18 9.06 -7.07
N ASN A 225 13.74 9.41 -5.90
CA ASN A 225 14.46 10.66 -5.72
C ASN A 225 15.73 10.71 -6.60
N LYS A 226 16.49 9.60 -6.70
CA LYS A 226 17.65 9.50 -7.60
C LYS A 226 17.24 9.64 -9.07
N ALA A 227 16.14 9.03 -9.47
CA ALA A 227 15.60 9.17 -10.83
C ALA A 227 15.31 10.63 -11.17
N VAL A 228 14.58 11.35 -10.31
CA VAL A 228 14.25 12.78 -10.52
C VAL A 228 15.50 13.66 -10.50
N ALA A 229 16.48 13.37 -9.64
CA ALA A 229 17.74 14.12 -9.60
C ALA A 229 18.56 13.97 -10.88
N LEU A 230 18.52 12.79 -11.52
CA LEU A 230 19.21 12.54 -12.78
C LEU A 230 18.45 13.10 -13.98
N GLN A 231 17.13 12.89 -14.00
CA GLN A 231 16.25 13.32 -15.10
C GLN A 231 14.82 13.57 -14.58
N PRO A 232 14.40 14.82 -14.40
CA PRO A 232 13.08 15.20 -13.85
C PRO A 232 11.96 15.11 -14.91
N ASP A 233 11.86 13.98 -15.60
CA ASP A 233 10.80 13.72 -16.59
C ASP A 233 9.51 13.17 -15.94
N SER A 234 8.47 12.96 -16.75
CA SER A 234 7.18 12.46 -16.27
C SER A 234 7.28 11.07 -15.64
N ASN A 235 8.16 10.17 -16.14
CA ASN A 235 8.31 8.82 -15.60
C ASN A 235 8.98 8.85 -14.22
N SER A 236 10.04 9.64 -14.07
CA SER A 236 10.74 9.83 -12.80
C SER A 236 9.83 10.48 -11.74
N ARG A 237 9.05 11.49 -12.15
CA ARG A 237 8.07 12.13 -11.25
C ARG A 237 6.91 11.21 -10.90
N PHE A 238 6.43 10.40 -11.83
CA PHE A 238 5.41 9.38 -11.56
C PHE A 238 5.91 8.37 -10.52
N ALA A 239 7.12 7.84 -10.69
CA ALA A 239 7.74 6.95 -9.72
C ALA A 239 7.88 7.62 -8.34
N LEU A 240 8.25 8.91 -8.30
CA LEU A 240 8.35 9.67 -7.06
C LEU A 240 6.97 9.82 -6.39
N GLY A 241 5.94 10.19 -7.13
CA GLY A 241 4.58 10.32 -6.58
C GLY A 241 4.04 9.00 -6.02
N ALA A 242 4.24 7.90 -6.74
CA ALA A 242 3.85 6.56 -6.28
C ALA A 242 4.64 6.15 -5.00
N ALA A 243 5.95 6.39 -4.96
CA ALA A 243 6.79 6.07 -3.82
C ALA A 243 6.47 6.96 -2.59
N GLN A 244 6.17 8.25 -2.80
CA GLN A 244 5.70 9.16 -1.75
C GLN A 244 4.38 8.67 -1.14
N LEU A 245 3.43 8.24 -1.99
CA LEU A 245 2.14 7.70 -1.54
C LEU A 245 2.33 6.45 -0.67
N ALA A 246 3.17 5.52 -1.12
CA ALA A 246 3.48 4.29 -0.39
C ALA A 246 4.20 4.55 0.95
N ASN A 247 4.88 5.69 1.10
CA ASN A 247 5.51 6.13 2.34
C ASN A 247 4.62 7.06 3.20
N GLY A 248 3.32 7.20 2.87
CA GLY A 248 2.39 8.04 3.62
C GLY A 248 2.63 9.55 3.46
N GLN A 249 3.45 9.97 2.49
CA GLN A 249 3.71 11.39 2.18
C GLN A 249 2.60 11.95 1.28
N ASN A 250 1.33 11.83 1.73
CA ASN A 250 0.14 11.98 0.91
C ASN A 250 0.05 13.32 0.20
N THR A 251 0.32 14.44 0.89
CA THR A 251 0.27 15.79 0.31
C THR A 251 1.34 15.99 -0.77
N ALA A 252 2.57 15.50 -0.52
CA ALA A 252 3.64 15.57 -1.49
C ALA A 252 3.35 14.70 -2.72
N ALA A 253 2.82 13.49 -2.50
CA ALA A 253 2.40 12.58 -3.56
C ALA A 253 1.33 13.22 -4.46
N LEU A 254 0.31 13.84 -3.84
CA LEU A 254 -0.75 14.54 -4.57
C LEU A 254 -0.19 15.63 -5.48
N ALA A 255 0.64 16.52 -4.94
CA ALA A 255 1.25 17.60 -5.71
C ALA A 255 2.12 17.07 -6.87
N THR A 256 2.91 16.02 -6.61
CA THR A 256 3.78 15.40 -7.62
C THR A 256 2.94 14.76 -8.75
N LEU A 257 1.90 14.00 -8.39
CA LEU A 257 1.05 13.30 -9.38
C LEU A 257 0.15 14.26 -10.15
N GLN A 258 -0.33 15.36 -9.54
CA GLN A 258 -1.02 16.45 -10.26
C GLN A 258 -0.13 17.07 -11.34
N ALA A 259 1.15 17.29 -11.05
CA ALA A 259 2.10 17.81 -12.03
C ALA A 259 2.35 16.83 -13.19
N VAL A 260 2.38 15.51 -12.92
CA VAL A 260 2.47 14.48 -13.98
C VAL A 260 1.21 14.44 -14.81
N HIS A 261 0.02 14.43 -14.17
CA HIS A 261 -1.27 14.43 -14.83
C HIS A 261 -1.45 15.65 -15.76
N ALA A 262 -1.06 16.85 -15.32
CA ALA A 262 -1.14 18.06 -16.13
C ALA A 262 -0.34 17.97 -17.45
N GLN A 263 0.76 17.19 -17.45
CA GLN A 263 1.59 16.96 -18.65
C GLN A 263 1.08 15.80 -19.52
N MET A 264 0.14 14.98 -19.02
CA MET A 264 -0.34 13.77 -19.69
C MET A 264 -0.97 14.05 -21.07
N ASN A 265 -1.73 15.13 -21.19
CA ASN A 265 -2.45 15.48 -22.42
C ASN A 265 -1.53 15.97 -23.55
N SER A 266 -0.37 16.53 -23.20
CA SER A 266 0.66 16.94 -24.18
C SER A 266 1.58 15.79 -24.61
N SER A 267 1.47 14.64 -23.97
CA SER A 267 2.35 13.49 -24.19
C SER A 267 1.65 12.40 -25.02
N LYS A 268 2.39 11.74 -25.92
CA LYS A 268 1.89 10.59 -26.69
C LYS A 268 1.89 9.30 -25.84
N LEU A 269 1.17 9.34 -24.72
CA LEU A 269 1.06 8.19 -23.83
C LEU A 269 0.01 7.19 -24.32
N SER A 270 0.25 5.89 -24.08
CA SER A 270 -0.76 4.86 -24.31
C SER A 270 -1.94 5.03 -23.34
N THR A 271 -3.11 4.49 -23.70
CA THR A 271 -4.29 4.42 -22.82
C THR A 271 -3.93 3.83 -21.44
N ALA A 272 -3.21 2.71 -21.42
CA ALA A 272 -2.79 2.05 -20.19
C ALA A 272 -1.91 2.96 -19.30
N ALA A 273 -0.98 3.70 -19.90
CA ALA A 273 -0.12 4.63 -19.16
C ALA A 273 -0.93 5.79 -18.54
N LYS A 274 -1.90 6.34 -19.29
CA LYS A 274 -2.81 7.39 -18.81
C LYS A 274 -3.65 6.89 -17.63
N VAL A 275 -4.29 5.73 -17.78
CA VAL A 275 -5.08 5.09 -16.71
C VAL A 275 -4.22 4.84 -15.48
N ASN A 276 -2.97 4.43 -15.64
CA ASN A 276 -2.08 4.19 -14.49
C ASN A 276 -1.74 5.50 -13.74
N ILE A 277 -1.47 6.59 -14.46
CA ILE A 277 -1.22 7.92 -13.86
C ILE A 277 -2.46 8.37 -13.08
N ASP A 278 -3.63 8.32 -13.69
CA ASP A 278 -4.88 8.75 -13.06
C ASP A 278 -5.26 7.85 -11.88
N SER A 279 -4.94 6.56 -11.94
CA SER A 279 -5.16 5.64 -10.83
C SER A 279 -4.33 6.01 -9.60
N GLN A 280 -3.06 6.37 -9.80
CA GLN A 280 -2.21 6.83 -8.69
C GLN A 280 -2.65 8.20 -8.18
N LEU A 281 -3.07 9.11 -9.07
CA LEU A 281 -3.60 10.41 -8.69
C LEU A 281 -4.91 10.27 -7.88
N MET A 282 -5.80 9.38 -8.29
CA MET A 282 -7.03 9.08 -7.57
C MET A 282 -6.75 8.49 -6.18
N ALA A 283 -5.75 7.61 -6.07
CA ALA A 283 -5.30 7.08 -4.78
C ALA A 283 -4.72 8.18 -3.88
N ALA A 284 -3.96 9.13 -4.46
CA ALA A 284 -3.43 10.27 -3.71
C ALA A 284 -4.53 11.24 -3.24
N TYR A 285 -5.56 11.50 -4.04
CA TYR A 285 -6.74 12.26 -3.59
C TYR A 285 -7.46 11.53 -2.44
N SER A 286 -7.67 10.23 -2.57
CA SER A 286 -8.29 9.40 -1.52
C SER A 286 -7.48 9.44 -0.21
N ALA A 287 -6.16 9.34 -0.29
CA ALA A 287 -5.27 9.41 0.87
C ALA A 287 -5.27 10.80 1.56
N ASN A 288 -5.65 11.85 0.83
CA ASN A 288 -5.84 13.21 1.36
C ASN A 288 -7.30 13.51 1.72
N ASN A 289 -8.21 12.53 1.68
CA ASN A 289 -9.66 12.68 1.91
C ASN A 289 -10.36 13.66 0.95
N ASP A 290 -9.80 13.89 -0.24
CA ASP A 290 -10.39 14.73 -1.29
C ASP A 290 -11.31 13.91 -2.20
N GLN A 291 -12.56 13.74 -1.77
CA GLN A 291 -13.58 12.98 -2.52
C GLN A 291 -13.93 13.64 -3.88
N ALA A 292 -13.84 14.97 -3.98
CA ALA A 292 -14.10 15.67 -5.23
C ALA A 292 -13.01 15.36 -6.26
N GLY A 293 -11.74 15.35 -5.85
CA GLY A 293 -10.63 14.92 -6.67
C GLY A 293 -10.73 13.46 -7.10
N VAL A 294 -11.14 12.56 -6.20
CA VAL A 294 -11.40 11.15 -6.52
C VAL A 294 -12.48 11.03 -7.59
N ALA A 295 -13.63 11.69 -7.42
CA ALA A 295 -14.75 11.61 -8.35
C ALA A 295 -14.38 12.16 -9.74
N LYS A 296 -13.68 13.30 -9.79
CA LYS A 296 -13.21 13.89 -11.04
C LYS A 296 -12.29 12.93 -11.79
N THR A 297 -11.25 12.42 -11.11
CA THR A 297 -10.27 11.54 -11.74
C THR A 297 -10.90 10.19 -12.15
N ALA A 298 -11.87 9.69 -11.38
CA ALA A 298 -12.66 8.52 -11.73
C ALA A 298 -13.41 8.71 -13.05
N ALA A 299 -14.04 9.87 -13.25
CA ALA A 299 -14.73 10.21 -14.50
C ALA A 299 -13.74 10.29 -15.68
N GLU A 300 -12.54 10.85 -15.48
CA GLU A 300 -11.50 10.92 -16.49
C GLU A 300 -11.01 9.52 -16.90
N ILE A 301 -10.78 8.60 -15.94
CA ILE A 301 -10.44 7.20 -16.25
C ILE A 301 -11.56 6.54 -17.06
N LYS A 302 -12.84 6.77 -16.72
CA LYS A 302 -13.98 6.21 -17.48
C LYS A 302 -14.08 6.74 -18.91
N GLN A 303 -13.64 7.96 -19.16
CA GLN A 303 -13.53 8.50 -20.52
C GLN A 303 -12.41 7.85 -21.33
N ILE A 304 -11.29 7.52 -20.69
CA ILE A 304 -10.12 6.89 -21.31
C ILE A 304 -10.34 5.38 -21.51
N ASP A 305 -10.91 4.72 -20.49
CA ASP A 305 -11.22 3.29 -20.46
C ASP A 305 -12.60 3.05 -19.84
N PRO A 306 -13.67 3.02 -20.65
CA PRO A 306 -15.04 2.81 -20.15
C PRO A 306 -15.25 1.49 -19.41
N ASN A 307 -14.43 0.47 -19.68
CA ASN A 307 -14.53 -0.85 -19.06
C ASN A 307 -13.73 -0.97 -17.77
N SER A 308 -12.95 0.03 -17.38
CA SER A 308 -12.18 -0.01 -16.13
C SER A 308 -13.12 -0.11 -14.93
N THR A 309 -12.89 -1.09 -14.05
CA THR A 309 -13.60 -1.25 -12.77
C THR A 309 -12.92 -0.50 -11.62
N LEU A 310 -11.69 -0.03 -11.85
CA LEU A 310 -10.89 0.61 -10.83
C LEU A 310 -11.52 1.90 -10.25
N PRO A 311 -12.08 2.82 -11.08
CA PRO A 311 -12.73 4.01 -10.58
C PRO A 311 -13.88 3.70 -9.63
N SER A 312 -14.74 2.76 -10.01
CA SER A 312 -15.88 2.33 -9.19
C SER A 312 -15.41 1.74 -7.85
N ARG A 313 -14.35 0.92 -7.87
CA ARG A 313 -13.80 0.35 -6.63
C ARG A 313 -13.25 1.41 -5.68
N VAL A 314 -12.49 2.38 -6.17
CA VAL A 314 -11.90 3.43 -5.31
C VAL A 314 -12.97 4.38 -4.78
N LEU A 315 -13.89 4.81 -5.64
CA LEU A 315 -15.03 5.65 -5.22
C LEU A 315 -15.87 4.95 -4.15
N GLY A 316 -16.28 3.72 -4.44
CA GLY A 316 -17.10 2.95 -3.53
C GLY A 316 -16.43 2.68 -2.19
N ASN A 317 -15.14 2.33 -2.17
CA ASN A 317 -14.38 2.16 -0.93
C ASN A 317 -14.25 3.48 -0.13
N GLY A 318 -14.13 4.61 -0.81
CA GLY A 318 -14.12 5.92 -0.16
C GLY A 318 -15.43 6.20 0.58
N TYR A 319 -16.57 5.98 -0.07
CA TYR A 319 -17.88 6.10 0.57
C TYR A 319 -18.10 5.05 1.67
N LEU A 320 -17.67 3.80 1.48
CA LEU A 320 -17.76 2.75 2.49
C LEU A 320 -17.01 3.12 3.77
N LYS A 321 -15.79 3.67 3.62
CA LYS A 321 -15.01 4.18 4.75
C LYS A 321 -15.73 5.33 5.48
N SER A 322 -16.31 6.26 4.73
CA SER A 322 -17.08 7.37 5.29
C SER A 322 -18.33 6.88 6.01
N ALA A 323 -19.07 5.94 5.41
CA ALA A 323 -20.25 5.31 6.00
C ALA A 323 -19.93 4.64 7.34
N ASN A 324 -18.83 3.88 7.40
CA ASN A 324 -18.41 3.21 8.63
C ASN A 324 -18.04 4.21 9.73
N ALA A 325 -17.30 5.27 9.39
CA ALA A 325 -16.98 6.33 10.36
C ALA A 325 -18.23 7.05 10.88
N ALA A 326 -19.21 7.34 10.00
CA ALA A 326 -20.49 7.94 10.39
C ALA A 326 -21.30 6.98 11.29
N ALA A 327 -21.29 5.69 10.98
CA ALA A 327 -21.97 4.66 11.79
C ALA A 327 -21.36 4.53 13.20
N GLU A 328 -20.02 4.55 13.30
CA GLU A 328 -19.31 4.56 14.59
C GLU A 328 -19.62 5.81 15.41
N ALA A 329 -19.73 6.96 14.74
CA ALA A 329 -20.16 8.22 15.36
C ALA A 329 -21.67 8.28 15.67
N LYS A 330 -22.45 7.23 15.36
CA LYS A 330 -23.90 7.14 15.48
C LYS A 330 -24.66 8.18 14.63
N ASN A 331 -24.01 8.73 13.61
CA ASN A 331 -24.66 9.56 12.59
C ASN A 331 -25.27 8.65 11.52
N TYR A 332 -26.39 8.01 11.85
CA TYR A 332 -26.96 6.95 11.02
C TYR A 332 -27.49 7.46 9.68
N ASP A 333 -28.01 8.68 9.62
CA ASP A 333 -28.51 9.25 8.37
C ASP A 333 -27.40 9.43 7.33
N GLU A 334 -26.26 9.97 7.73
CA GLU A 334 -25.09 10.09 6.86
C GLU A 334 -24.50 8.72 6.53
N ALA A 335 -24.43 7.80 7.51
CA ALA A 335 -23.96 6.44 7.27
C ALA A 335 -24.78 5.74 6.17
N PHE A 336 -26.11 5.78 6.24
CA PHE A 336 -26.98 5.17 5.22
C PHE A 336 -26.81 5.82 3.86
N LYS A 337 -26.71 7.15 3.80
CA LYS A 337 -26.45 7.87 2.56
C LYS A 337 -25.12 7.45 1.92
N ASP A 338 -24.07 7.34 2.71
CA ASP A 338 -22.76 6.94 2.23
C ASP A 338 -22.70 5.45 1.84
N TYR A 339 -23.42 4.56 2.55
CA TYR A 339 -23.60 3.17 2.10
C TYR A 339 -24.34 3.08 0.77
N ASP A 340 -25.40 3.87 0.54
CA ASP A 340 -26.09 3.91 -0.75
C ASP A 340 -25.16 4.42 -1.86
N LEU A 341 -24.34 5.44 -1.59
CA LEU A 341 -23.32 5.91 -2.53
C LEU A 341 -22.26 4.85 -2.79
N ALA A 342 -21.76 4.16 -1.75
CA ALA A 342 -20.81 3.06 -1.89
C ALA A 342 -21.37 1.93 -2.76
N GLY A 343 -22.63 1.57 -2.54
CA GLY A 343 -23.29 0.51 -3.30
C GLY A 343 -23.61 0.87 -4.74
N THR A 344 -23.90 2.14 -5.04
CA THR A 344 -24.26 2.60 -6.39
C THR A 344 -23.05 3.00 -7.22
N GLN A 345 -22.00 3.56 -6.59
CA GLN A 345 -20.78 4.02 -7.26
C GLN A 345 -19.66 2.98 -7.26
N GLY A 346 -19.74 2.01 -6.34
CA GLY A 346 -18.76 0.93 -6.20
C GLY A 346 -18.85 -0.14 -7.30
N ASP A 347 -17.84 -0.97 -7.37
CA ASP A 347 -17.93 -2.22 -8.13
C ASP A 347 -18.78 -3.26 -7.37
N GLN A 348 -19.02 -4.41 -7.99
CA GLN A 348 -19.86 -5.47 -7.41
C GLN A 348 -19.42 -5.87 -5.99
N LEU A 349 -18.11 -5.97 -5.73
CA LEU A 349 -17.59 -6.36 -4.43
C LEU A 349 -17.87 -5.30 -3.35
N VAL A 350 -17.69 -4.02 -3.71
CA VAL A 350 -18.00 -2.91 -2.81
C VAL A 350 -19.51 -2.82 -2.58
N ALA A 351 -20.33 -2.99 -3.63
CA ALA A 351 -21.78 -2.92 -3.52
C ALA A 351 -22.35 -3.96 -2.56
N VAL A 352 -21.92 -5.22 -2.66
CA VAL A 352 -22.38 -6.25 -1.74
C VAL A 352 -21.97 -5.96 -0.29
N THR A 353 -20.73 -5.50 -0.09
CA THR A 353 -20.25 -5.14 1.26
C THR A 353 -21.06 -3.97 1.83
N ALA A 354 -21.21 -2.88 1.08
CA ALA A 354 -21.90 -1.68 1.53
C ALA A 354 -23.37 -1.96 1.91
N TYR A 355 -24.10 -2.65 1.06
CA TYR A 355 -25.49 -2.97 1.34
C TYR A 355 -25.66 -3.98 2.48
N THR A 356 -24.73 -4.94 2.63
CA THR A 356 -24.73 -5.87 3.76
C THR A 356 -24.46 -5.14 5.08
N GLU A 357 -23.47 -4.24 5.12
CA GLU A 357 -23.17 -3.44 6.31
C GLU A 357 -24.30 -2.48 6.65
N ALA A 358 -24.94 -1.86 5.65
CA ALA A 358 -26.13 -1.05 5.85
C ALA A 358 -27.28 -1.87 6.46
N ALA A 359 -27.54 -3.08 5.98
CA ALA A 359 -28.54 -3.97 6.55
C ALA A 359 -28.26 -4.26 8.03
N PHE A 360 -27.03 -4.63 8.38
CA PHE A 360 -26.66 -4.87 9.77
C PHE A 360 -26.67 -3.60 10.63
N LEU A 361 -26.42 -2.43 10.05
CA LEU A 361 -26.53 -1.16 10.77
C LEU A 361 -27.98 -0.88 11.18
N VAL A 362 -28.96 -1.18 10.33
CA VAL A 362 -30.40 -1.05 10.69
C VAL A 362 -30.72 -1.84 11.95
N ALA A 363 -30.19 -3.07 12.06
CA ALA A 363 -30.41 -3.92 13.23
C ALA A 363 -29.79 -3.38 14.53
N LYS A 364 -28.82 -2.46 14.44
CA LYS A 364 -28.14 -1.82 15.58
C LYS A 364 -28.81 -0.53 16.04
N THR A 365 -29.79 -0.02 15.32
CA THR A 365 -30.55 1.17 15.73
C THR A 365 -31.48 0.85 16.90
N ASP A 366 -31.85 1.86 17.70
CA ASP A 366 -32.73 1.69 18.87
C ASP A 366 -34.11 1.11 18.54
N LYS A 367 -34.60 1.38 17.32
CA LYS A 367 -35.85 0.85 16.77
C LYS A 367 -35.59 0.32 15.37
N PRO A 368 -35.17 -0.95 15.23
CA PRO A 368 -34.86 -1.52 13.93
C PRO A 368 -36.06 -1.52 12.98
N ASP A 369 -35.88 -0.93 11.81
CA ASP A 369 -36.82 -1.02 10.69
C ASP A 369 -36.46 -2.26 9.85
N TYR A 370 -37.09 -3.39 10.15
CA TYR A 370 -36.76 -4.65 9.48
C TYR A 370 -37.10 -4.63 7.98
N LYS A 371 -38.06 -3.84 7.52
CA LYS A 371 -38.35 -3.64 6.09
C LYS A 371 -37.19 -2.92 5.39
N LYS A 372 -36.63 -1.89 6.03
CA LYS A 372 -35.42 -1.22 5.54
C LYS A 372 -34.23 -2.17 5.51
N MET A 373 -34.07 -3.01 6.54
CA MET A 373 -33.06 -4.04 6.60
C MET A 373 -33.21 -5.04 5.45
N GLN A 374 -34.43 -5.54 5.20
CA GLN A 374 -34.73 -6.42 4.09
C GLN A 374 -34.36 -5.78 2.75
N ALA A 375 -34.73 -4.53 2.52
CA ALA A 375 -34.41 -3.82 1.29
C ALA A 375 -32.91 -3.72 1.03
N TYR A 376 -32.10 -3.47 2.05
CA TYR A 376 -30.65 -3.49 1.91
C TYR A 376 -30.08 -4.88 1.66
N ALA A 377 -30.56 -5.90 2.37
CA ALA A 377 -30.15 -7.28 2.16
C ALA A 377 -30.48 -7.76 0.73
N GLU A 378 -31.64 -7.40 0.20
CA GLU A 378 -32.04 -7.71 -1.18
C GLU A 378 -31.15 -6.98 -2.20
N LYS A 379 -30.75 -5.72 -1.97
CA LYS A 379 -29.77 -5.02 -2.81
C LYS A 379 -28.41 -5.74 -2.80
N ALA A 380 -27.96 -6.21 -1.63
CA ALA A 380 -26.70 -6.96 -1.50
C ALA A 380 -26.77 -8.30 -2.27
N ILE A 381 -27.87 -9.05 -2.15
CA ILE A 381 -28.12 -10.31 -2.86
C ILE A 381 -28.21 -10.07 -4.38
N ALA A 382 -28.84 -8.96 -4.81
CA ALA A 382 -28.87 -8.58 -6.22
C ALA A 382 -27.47 -8.30 -6.78
N ALA A 383 -26.57 -7.72 -5.97
CA ALA A 383 -25.17 -7.54 -6.34
C ALA A 383 -24.42 -8.88 -6.38
N LYS A 384 -24.64 -9.76 -5.39
CA LYS A 384 -23.99 -11.08 -5.30
C LYS A 384 -24.91 -12.07 -4.59
N SER A 385 -25.58 -12.94 -5.35
CA SER A 385 -26.61 -13.84 -4.84
C SER A 385 -26.10 -14.93 -3.88
N ASP A 386 -24.85 -15.32 -4.02
CA ASP A 386 -24.16 -16.35 -3.24
C ASP A 386 -23.36 -15.77 -2.05
N ASP A 387 -23.62 -14.52 -1.67
CA ASP A 387 -22.98 -13.95 -0.48
C ASP A 387 -23.67 -14.42 0.81
N PRO A 388 -22.96 -15.15 1.70
CA PRO A 388 -23.57 -15.72 2.89
C PRO A 388 -24.00 -14.65 3.91
N GLN A 389 -23.32 -13.51 4.00
CA GLN A 389 -23.66 -12.45 4.93
C GLN A 389 -24.89 -11.69 4.49
N ALA A 390 -25.04 -11.42 3.18
CA ALA A 390 -26.22 -10.80 2.61
C ALA A 390 -27.47 -11.67 2.84
N ASN A 391 -27.38 -12.98 2.59
CA ASN A 391 -28.45 -13.93 2.85
C ASN A 391 -28.77 -14.06 4.35
N PHE A 392 -27.76 -13.97 5.23
CA PHE A 392 -27.97 -13.93 6.67
C PHE A 392 -28.69 -12.65 7.11
N ALA A 393 -28.31 -11.49 6.57
CA ALA A 393 -29.01 -10.23 6.83
C ALA A 393 -30.49 -10.30 6.41
N LEU A 394 -30.78 -10.90 5.25
CA LEU A 394 -32.17 -11.13 4.81
C LEU A 394 -32.93 -12.02 5.81
N GLY A 395 -32.31 -13.10 6.26
CA GLY A 395 -32.91 -14.00 7.24
C GLY A 395 -33.22 -13.31 8.57
N ILE A 396 -32.34 -12.43 9.05
CA ILE A 396 -32.56 -11.62 10.26
C ILE A 396 -33.72 -10.66 10.05
N ALA A 397 -33.76 -9.95 8.90
CA ALA A 397 -34.81 -8.99 8.59
C ALA A 397 -36.18 -9.66 8.58
N LEU A 398 -36.34 -10.74 7.85
CA LEU A 398 -37.57 -11.51 7.77
C LEU A 398 -37.99 -12.11 9.11
N THR A 399 -37.04 -12.53 9.96
CA THR A 399 -37.32 -12.98 11.33
C THR A 399 -37.87 -11.84 12.19
N GLY A 400 -37.33 -10.63 12.05
CA GLY A 400 -37.78 -9.44 12.77
C GLY A 400 -39.17 -9.01 12.32
N GLU A 401 -39.48 -9.03 11.03
CA GLU A 401 -40.81 -8.74 10.49
C GLU A 401 -41.83 -9.78 10.94
N TRP A 402 -41.48 -11.05 10.91
CA TRP A 402 -42.34 -12.11 11.45
C TRP A 402 -42.63 -11.88 12.95
N ALA A 403 -41.62 -11.57 13.74
CA ALA A 403 -41.81 -11.32 15.18
C ALA A 403 -42.76 -10.11 15.47
N GLN A 404 -42.81 -9.14 14.57
CA GLN A 404 -43.71 -7.98 14.68
C GLN A 404 -45.15 -8.29 14.20
N GLY A 405 -45.28 -9.04 13.11
CA GLY A 405 -46.56 -9.25 12.42
C GLY A 405 -47.19 -10.63 12.59
N HIS A 406 -46.41 -11.61 13.07
CA HIS A 406 -46.82 -13.03 13.21
C HIS A 406 -47.29 -13.70 11.92
N ASP A 407 -46.79 -13.26 10.77
CA ASP A 407 -47.07 -13.85 9.47
C ASP A 407 -46.22 -15.10 9.25
N ASP A 408 -46.82 -16.28 9.28
CA ASP A 408 -46.10 -17.55 9.11
C ASP A 408 -45.44 -17.68 7.73
N THR A 409 -45.87 -16.95 6.72
CA THR A 409 -45.20 -16.93 5.41
C THR A 409 -43.82 -16.26 5.53
N LEU A 410 -43.70 -15.21 6.35
CA LEU A 410 -42.41 -14.57 6.65
C LEU A 410 -41.48 -15.49 7.45
N LYS A 411 -42.01 -16.29 8.37
CA LYS A 411 -41.25 -17.30 9.10
C LYS A 411 -40.62 -18.33 8.17
N GLN A 412 -41.42 -18.85 7.21
CA GLN A 412 -40.91 -19.80 6.23
C GLN A 412 -39.83 -19.20 5.34
N LYS A 413 -40.02 -17.96 4.86
CA LYS A 413 -39.02 -17.21 4.08
C LYS A 413 -37.73 -16.97 4.89
N ALA A 414 -37.85 -16.59 6.16
CA ALA A 414 -36.72 -16.40 7.06
C ALA A 414 -35.92 -17.68 7.22
N GLN A 415 -36.61 -18.81 7.45
CA GLN A 415 -35.97 -20.11 7.58
C GLN A 415 -35.24 -20.50 6.29
N ALA A 416 -35.84 -20.29 5.13
CA ALA A 416 -35.22 -20.55 3.83
C ALA A 416 -33.96 -19.70 3.61
N ALA A 417 -34.03 -18.38 3.88
CA ALA A 417 -32.90 -17.48 3.75
C ALA A 417 -31.75 -17.85 4.70
N LEU A 418 -32.05 -18.20 5.95
CA LEU A 418 -31.03 -18.60 6.92
C LEU A 418 -30.41 -19.96 6.58
N THR A 419 -31.19 -20.92 6.09
CA THR A 419 -30.66 -22.22 5.62
C THR A 419 -29.74 -22.03 4.42
N ASN A 420 -30.12 -21.15 3.49
CA ASN A 420 -29.26 -20.80 2.35
C ASN A 420 -27.96 -20.13 2.82
N ALA A 421 -28.05 -19.14 3.72
CA ALA A 421 -26.89 -18.48 4.29
C ALA A 421 -25.92 -19.45 4.99
N ASP A 422 -26.44 -20.40 5.76
CA ASP A 422 -25.64 -21.44 6.43
C ASP A 422 -24.91 -22.33 5.40
N SER A 423 -25.63 -22.80 4.39
CA SER A 423 -25.05 -23.59 3.30
C SER A 423 -23.95 -22.84 2.56
N LEU A 424 -24.15 -21.56 2.24
CA LEU A 424 -23.17 -20.70 1.58
C LEU A 424 -21.97 -20.43 2.48
N ALA A 425 -22.17 -20.22 3.78
CA ALA A 425 -21.10 -20.02 4.74
C ALA A 425 -20.23 -21.28 4.87
N LYS A 426 -20.84 -22.47 4.94
CA LYS A 426 -20.12 -23.75 4.97
C LYS A 426 -19.34 -23.99 3.67
N ALA A 427 -19.96 -23.73 2.52
CA ALA A 427 -19.31 -23.86 1.21
C ALA A 427 -18.10 -22.91 1.05
N ALA A 428 -18.19 -21.71 1.64
CA ALA A 428 -17.10 -20.74 1.67
C ALA A 428 -16.04 -21.03 2.76
N GLY A 429 -16.18 -22.10 3.54
CA GLY A 429 -15.29 -22.42 4.66
C GLY A 429 -15.40 -21.48 5.86
N ASN A 430 -16.43 -20.63 5.91
CA ASN A 430 -16.65 -19.68 7.00
C ASN A 430 -17.43 -20.34 8.16
N GLN A 431 -16.75 -21.18 8.91
CA GLN A 431 -17.34 -21.92 10.03
C GLN A 431 -17.89 -21.01 11.14
N GLN A 432 -17.24 -19.86 11.40
CA GLN A 432 -17.72 -18.89 12.38
C GLN A 432 -19.10 -18.35 12.02
N LEU A 433 -19.28 -17.95 10.77
CA LEU A 433 -20.56 -17.45 10.28
C LEU A 433 -21.64 -18.55 10.31
N ALA A 434 -21.31 -19.77 9.89
CA ALA A 434 -22.22 -20.92 9.95
C ALA A 434 -22.72 -21.17 11.37
N LEU A 435 -21.84 -21.23 12.36
CA LEU A 435 -22.20 -21.36 13.78
C LEU A 435 -23.07 -20.22 14.29
N ALA A 436 -22.78 -18.97 13.86
CA ALA A 436 -23.58 -17.81 14.22
C ALA A 436 -25.01 -17.91 13.66
N ILE A 437 -25.15 -18.36 12.40
CA ILE A 437 -26.44 -18.57 11.74
C ILE A 437 -27.24 -19.68 12.44
N GLU A 438 -26.63 -20.83 12.71
CA GLU A 438 -27.26 -21.93 13.44
C GLU A 438 -27.75 -21.51 14.84
N SER A 439 -26.91 -20.79 15.56
CA SER A 439 -27.26 -20.24 16.88
C SER A 439 -28.43 -19.26 16.79
N PHE A 440 -28.45 -18.37 15.77
CA PHE A 440 -29.54 -17.44 15.55
C PHE A 440 -30.86 -18.18 15.24
N MET A 441 -30.83 -19.18 14.34
CA MET A 441 -31.99 -20.01 13.99
C MET A 441 -32.56 -20.72 15.22
N LYS A 442 -31.70 -21.37 16.00
CA LYS A 442 -32.10 -22.07 17.24
C LYS A 442 -32.76 -21.13 18.23
N LYS A 443 -32.22 -19.92 18.44
CA LYS A 443 -32.72 -18.96 19.40
C LYS A 443 -34.06 -18.34 18.97
N ASN A 444 -34.19 -17.99 17.69
CA ASN A 444 -35.29 -17.11 17.25
C ASN A 444 -36.39 -17.83 16.49
N LEU A 445 -36.14 -19.01 15.87
CA LEU A 445 -37.13 -19.72 15.08
C LEU A 445 -37.67 -20.99 15.74
N THR A 446 -36.89 -21.62 16.66
CA THR A 446 -37.32 -22.89 17.31
C THR A 446 -37.97 -22.71 18.68
N GLN A 447 -37.81 -21.54 19.35
CA GLN A 447 -38.35 -21.29 20.69
C GLN A 447 -39.83 -20.78 20.71
N SER A 448 -40.49 -20.66 19.59
CA SER A 448 -41.90 -20.25 19.56
C SER A 448 -42.83 -21.43 19.39
N GLY A 449 -43.12 -22.13 20.51
CA GLY A 449 -44.07 -23.25 20.44
C GLY A 449 -44.30 -24.06 21.71
N ALA A 450 -44.16 -23.48 22.90
CA ALA A 450 -44.83 -24.04 24.08
C ALA A 450 -45.41 -22.87 24.91
N PRO A 451 -46.73 -22.84 25.16
CA PRO A 451 -47.27 -21.95 26.17
C PRO A 451 -46.67 -22.34 27.52
N PRO A 452 -46.36 -21.41 28.46
CA PRO A 452 -45.94 -21.77 29.78
C PRO A 452 -47.03 -22.64 30.39
N SER A 453 -46.68 -23.86 30.75
CA SER A 453 -47.48 -24.74 31.61
C SER A 453 -47.81 -23.96 32.88
N GLN A 454 -49.06 -23.99 33.24
CA GLN A 454 -49.65 -23.37 34.42
C GLN A 454 -48.99 -23.78 35.72
#